data_84c6e7a10a9cabd5a2e8ce400eddb06e
#
_entry.id   84c6e7a10a9cabd5a2e8ce400eddb06e
#
_cell.length_a   1.000
_cell.length_b   1.000
_cell.length_c   1.000
_cell.angle_alpha   90.00
_cell.angle_beta   90.00
_cell.angle_gamma   90.00
#
_symmetry.space_group_name_H-M   'P 1'
#
loop_
_entity.id
_entity.type
_entity.pdbx_description
1 polymer ?
#
loop_
_entity_poly.entity_id
_entity_poly.type
_entity_poly.pdbx_seq_one_letter_code
_entity_poly.pdbx_strand_id
1 'polypeptide(L)'
;MFGVVESMKKETDDKNYKKRFVKGLKLLCGSKSTYQVWSDCIALFAITLANQSILPMTKFEQFKEVWDKREKEYLRIINNYSKKEQKLFPQMFALIVEELEERPNQDLLGELYMMLQISNDNAGQFFTPYVVCEMMSKLTLDRKELGKTVHRKGYANVYDCACGAGATLISESEQCKEMFKKYNYQNHVYFVGQDIDITCVHMCYIQLSLHGLAGYVIHDNSLIKPEPKLPEDIEKIWFTPMWFTDVWTMRRFFHSQDVLGR
;
A
#
# COMPACT_ATOMS: atom_id res chain seq x y z
N MET A 1 -26.26 0.24 21.17
CA MET A 1 -25.54 0.72 19.97
C MET A 1 -24.99 2.15 20.08
N PHE A 2 -25.68 3.09 20.73
CA PHE A 2 -25.09 4.40 21.09
C PHE A 2 -23.85 4.26 21.97
N GLY A 3 -23.81 3.26 22.88
CA GLY A 3 -22.66 3.00 23.75
C GLY A 3 -21.39 2.50 23.07
N VAL A 4 -21.43 2.02 21.82
CA VAL A 4 -20.27 1.45 21.12
C VAL A 4 -19.46 2.56 20.42
N VAL A 5 -20.13 3.53 19.78
CA VAL A 5 -19.45 4.70 19.20
C VAL A 5 -18.91 5.61 20.31
N GLU A 6 -19.61 5.72 21.44
CA GLU A 6 -19.12 6.39 22.66
C GLU A 6 -18.00 5.60 23.35
N SER A 7 -18.04 4.25 23.32
CA SER A 7 -16.97 3.40 23.83
C SER A 7 -15.67 3.56 23.03
N MET A 8 -15.74 3.67 21.72
CA MET A 8 -14.54 3.96 20.88
C MET A 8 -13.99 5.37 21.14
N LYS A 9 -14.85 6.35 21.48
CA LYS A 9 -14.42 7.71 21.87
C LYS A 9 -13.88 7.79 23.31
N LYS A 10 -14.33 6.94 24.24
CA LYS A 10 -13.84 6.91 25.62
C LYS A 10 -12.55 6.12 25.82
N GLU A 11 -12.17 5.24 24.86
CA GLU A 11 -10.90 4.50 24.87
C GLU A 11 -9.72 5.32 24.31
N THR A 12 -9.79 6.66 24.27
CA THR A 12 -8.71 7.55 23.85
C THR A 12 -7.45 7.48 24.74
N ASP A 13 -7.53 6.85 25.89
CA ASP A 13 -6.38 6.59 26.79
C ASP A 13 -5.67 5.24 26.51
N ASP A 14 -6.29 4.32 25.74
CA ASP A 14 -5.64 3.08 25.33
C ASP A 14 -5.08 3.25 23.92
N LYS A 15 -3.78 3.55 23.83
CA LYS A 15 -3.01 3.69 22.59
C LYS A 15 -2.89 2.39 21.77
N ASN A 16 -3.71 1.37 22.05
CA ASN A 16 -3.65 0.12 21.31
C ASN A 16 -4.51 0.17 20.04
N TYR A 17 -4.00 0.89 19.04
CA TYR A 17 -4.67 1.08 17.75
C TYR A 17 -5.04 -0.24 17.07
N LYS A 18 -4.17 -1.25 17.12
CA LYS A 18 -4.41 -2.58 16.54
C LYS A 18 -5.64 -3.26 17.15
N LYS A 19 -5.75 -3.27 18.50
CA LYS A 19 -6.94 -3.84 19.16
C LYS A 19 -8.22 -3.07 18.82
N ARG A 20 -8.16 -1.75 18.77
CA ARG A 20 -9.30 -0.90 18.38
C ARG A 20 -9.74 -1.17 16.96
N PHE A 21 -8.79 -1.34 16.04
CA PHE A 21 -9.06 -1.72 14.65
C PHE A 21 -9.76 -3.08 14.56
N VAL A 22 -9.20 -4.11 15.22
CA VAL A 22 -9.79 -5.46 15.28
C VAL A 22 -11.21 -5.43 15.85
N LYS A 23 -11.46 -4.64 16.90
CA LYS A 23 -12.79 -4.46 17.47
C LYS A 23 -13.75 -3.81 16.47
N GLY A 24 -13.31 -2.76 15.75
CA GLY A 24 -14.09 -2.11 14.70
C GLY A 24 -14.47 -3.06 13.57
N LEU A 25 -13.51 -3.87 13.10
CA LEU A 25 -13.74 -4.84 12.04
C LEU A 25 -14.75 -5.93 12.47
N LYS A 26 -14.63 -6.46 13.69
CA LYS A 26 -15.59 -7.44 14.24
C LYS A 26 -17.01 -6.88 14.33
N LEU A 27 -17.18 -5.58 14.56
CA LEU A 27 -18.51 -4.94 14.54
C LEU A 27 -19.13 -4.90 13.14
N LEU A 28 -18.31 -4.84 12.10
CA LEU A 28 -18.74 -4.85 10.70
C LEU A 28 -19.10 -6.26 10.20
N CYS A 29 -18.60 -7.31 10.85
CA CYS A 29 -18.82 -8.68 10.37
C CYS A 29 -20.28 -9.04 10.30
N GLY A 30 -21.07 -8.83 11.38
CA GLY A 30 -22.49 -9.23 11.39
C GLY A 30 -22.67 -10.67 10.91
N SER A 31 -23.29 -10.83 9.73
CA SER A 31 -23.42 -12.13 9.03
C SER A 31 -22.32 -12.41 8.00
N LYS A 32 -21.39 -11.46 7.77
CA LYS A 32 -20.30 -11.59 6.81
C LYS A 32 -19.10 -12.29 7.47
N SER A 33 -18.31 -13.02 6.65
CA SER A 33 -17.06 -13.58 7.13
C SER A 33 -16.04 -12.49 7.45
N THR A 34 -15.10 -12.77 8.36
CA THR A 34 -13.99 -11.86 8.69
C THR A 34 -13.16 -11.52 7.46
N TYR A 35 -12.90 -12.51 6.60
CA TYR A 35 -12.18 -12.31 5.33
C TYR A 35 -12.90 -11.33 4.41
N GLN A 36 -14.23 -11.49 4.21
CA GLN A 36 -15.01 -10.58 3.37
C GLN A 36 -14.94 -9.14 3.87
N VAL A 37 -15.14 -8.93 5.18
CA VAL A 37 -15.11 -7.59 5.77
C VAL A 37 -13.71 -6.98 5.71
N TRP A 38 -12.67 -7.80 5.91
CA TRP A 38 -11.28 -7.37 5.73
C TRP A 38 -11.03 -6.91 4.30
N SER A 39 -11.35 -7.75 3.30
CA SER A 39 -11.13 -7.43 1.89
C SER A 39 -11.90 -6.18 1.47
N ASP A 40 -13.15 -6.04 1.90
CA ASP A 40 -13.97 -4.84 1.65
C ASP A 40 -13.32 -3.59 2.27
N CYS A 41 -12.85 -3.69 3.53
CA CYS A 41 -12.21 -2.60 4.26
C CYS A 41 -10.93 -2.13 3.55
N ILE A 42 -10.06 -3.08 3.21
CA ILE A 42 -8.78 -2.81 2.54
C ILE A 42 -9.02 -2.25 1.13
N ALA A 43 -9.98 -2.79 0.38
CA ALA A 43 -10.36 -2.26 -0.94
C ALA A 43 -10.87 -0.81 -0.86
N LEU A 44 -11.76 -0.50 0.09
CA LEU A 44 -12.29 0.86 0.30
C LEU A 44 -11.17 1.85 0.60
N PHE A 45 -10.19 1.48 1.45
CA PHE A 45 -9.05 2.34 1.78
C PHE A 45 -8.12 2.53 0.59
N ALA A 46 -7.79 1.46 -0.13
CA ALA A 46 -6.94 1.53 -1.32
C ALA A 46 -7.57 2.38 -2.42
N ILE A 47 -8.86 2.18 -2.71
CA ILE A 47 -9.59 2.96 -3.73
C ILE A 47 -9.62 4.43 -3.36
N THR A 48 -9.92 4.76 -2.09
CA THR A 48 -9.97 6.15 -1.63
C THR A 48 -8.63 6.86 -1.85
N LEU A 49 -7.52 6.25 -1.42
CA LEU A 49 -6.18 6.80 -1.63
C LEU A 49 -5.83 6.91 -3.11
N ALA A 50 -6.11 5.85 -3.89
CA ALA A 50 -5.74 5.80 -5.30
C ALA A 50 -6.54 6.80 -6.14
N ASN A 51 -7.84 6.90 -5.93
CA ASN A 51 -8.69 7.86 -6.66
C ASN A 51 -8.30 9.30 -6.33
N GLN A 52 -7.96 9.60 -5.08
CA GLN A 52 -7.44 10.91 -4.70
C GLN A 52 -6.11 11.21 -5.38
N SER A 53 -5.22 10.22 -5.49
CA SER A 53 -3.88 10.38 -6.08
C SER A 53 -3.92 10.62 -7.58
N ILE A 54 -4.82 9.95 -8.30
CA ILE A 54 -4.95 10.08 -9.77
C ILE A 54 -5.93 11.18 -10.20
N LEU A 55 -6.64 11.83 -9.26
CA LEU A 55 -7.64 12.85 -9.57
C LEU A 55 -7.11 13.96 -10.50
N PRO A 56 -5.91 14.53 -10.32
CA PRO A 56 -5.36 15.52 -11.24
C PRO A 56 -5.07 14.96 -12.65
N MET A 57 -4.98 13.65 -12.78
CA MET A 57 -4.66 12.94 -14.02
C MET A 57 -5.91 12.55 -14.81
N THR A 58 -7.13 12.71 -14.25
CA THR A 58 -8.40 12.34 -14.91
C THR A 58 -8.74 13.19 -16.14
N LYS A 59 -7.96 14.25 -16.41
CA LYS A 59 -7.98 14.95 -17.70
C LYS A 59 -7.51 14.08 -18.87
N PHE A 60 -6.81 12.98 -18.63
CA PHE A 60 -6.42 11.97 -19.61
C PHE A 60 -7.41 10.80 -19.52
N GLU A 61 -7.96 10.38 -20.66
CA GLU A 61 -9.04 9.39 -20.76
C GLU A 61 -8.73 8.09 -20.00
N GLN A 62 -7.55 7.54 -20.20
CA GLN A 62 -7.11 6.30 -19.53
C GLN A 62 -7.17 6.37 -18.00
N PHE A 63 -6.81 7.51 -17.39
CA PHE A 63 -6.90 7.70 -15.94
C PHE A 63 -8.34 7.92 -15.48
N LYS A 64 -9.14 8.58 -16.32
CA LYS A 64 -10.56 8.77 -16.04
C LYS A 64 -11.31 7.44 -16.01
N GLU A 65 -11.07 6.56 -16.98
CA GLU A 65 -11.67 5.22 -17.01
C GLU A 65 -11.31 4.41 -15.76
N VAL A 66 -10.03 4.44 -15.34
CA VAL A 66 -9.59 3.78 -14.11
C VAL A 66 -10.28 4.37 -12.88
N TRP A 67 -10.37 5.70 -12.81
CA TRP A 67 -11.04 6.39 -11.72
C TRP A 67 -12.51 5.99 -11.63
N ASP A 68 -13.24 6.04 -12.76
CA ASP A 68 -14.67 5.71 -12.85
C ASP A 68 -14.92 4.23 -12.44
N LYS A 69 -14.06 3.30 -12.86
CA LYS A 69 -14.16 1.88 -12.48
C LYS A 69 -13.95 1.67 -10.98
N ARG A 70 -12.94 2.30 -10.40
CA ARG A 70 -12.65 2.24 -8.97
C ARG A 70 -13.77 2.87 -8.14
N GLU A 71 -14.30 4.01 -8.57
CA GLU A 71 -15.43 4.67 -7.89
C GLU A 71 -16.68 3.79 -7.90
N LYS A 72 -16.97 3.15 -9.03
CA LYS A 72 -18.07 2.18 -9.14
C LYS A 72 -17.88 1.00 -8.17
N GLU A 73 -16.67 0.49 -8.06
CA GLU A 73 -16.37 -0.59 -7.14
C GLU A 73 -16.47 -0.14 -5.68
N TYR A 74 -15.98 1.06 -5.35
CA TYR A 74 -16.16 1.67 -4.03
C TYR A 74 -17.63 1.73 -3.64
N LEU A 75 -18.49 2.26 -4.53
CA LEU A 75 -19.93 2.36 -4.30
C LEU A 75 -20.58 0.99 -4.16
N ARG A 76 -20.16 0.00 -4.94
CA ARG A 76 -20.65 -1.38 -4.84
C ARG A 76 -20.35 -1.97 -3.46
N ILE A 77 -19.14 -1.77 -2.95
CA ILE A 77 -18.73 -2.30 -1.64
C ILE A 77 -19.45 -1.55 -0.51
N ILE A 78 -19.36 -0.23 -0.48
CA ILE A 78 -19.83 0.57 0.65
C ILE A 78 -21.36 0.46 0.83
N ASN A 79 -22.12 0.26 -0.25
CA ASN A 79 -23.58 0.10 -0.20
C ASN A 79 -24.03 -1.24 0.42
N ASN A 80 -23.12 -2.20 0.62
CA ASN A 80 -23.41 -3.43 1.38
C ASN A 80 -23.41 -3.20 2.90
N TYR A 81 -23.14 -2.00 3.34
CA TYR A 81 -23.06 -1.59 4.74
C TYR A 81 -24.10 -0.51 5.06
N SER A 82 -24.72 -0.62 6.23
CA SER A 82 -25.66 0.39 6.70
C SER A 82 -24.97 1.74 6.92
N LYS A 83 -25.73 2.85 6.90
CA LYS A 83 -25.21 4.20 7.16
C LYS A 83 -24.47 4.36 8.50
N LYS A 84 -24.75 3.50 9.49
CA LYS A 84 -24.04 3.46 10.76
C LYS A 84 -22.68 2.76 10.62
N GLU A 85 -22.67 1.64 9.90
CA GLU A 85 -21.44 0.89 9.64
C GLU A 85 -20.48 1.67 8.72
N GLN A 86 -21.00 2.36 7.72
CA GLN A 86 -20.22 3.20 6.83
C GLN A 86 -19.35 4.23 7.58
N LYS A 87 -19.81 4.74 8.72
CA LYS A 87 -19.06 5.69 9.55
C LYS A 87 -17.88 5.06 10.29
N LEU A 88 -17.79 3.74 10.37
CA LEU A 88 -16.67 3.05 11.01
C LEU A 88 -15.44 3.02 10.11
N PHE A 89 -15.59 2.93 8.79
CA PHE A 89 -14.45 2.83 7.86
C PHE A 89 -13.46 3.99 8.00
N PRO A 90 -13.87 5.27 7.95
CA PRO A 90 -12.94 6.37 8.17
C PRO A 90 -12.25 6.35 9.54
N GLN A 91 -12.98 5.92 10.58
CA GLN A 91 -12.40 5.81 11.93
C GLN A 91 -11.34 4.70 11.99
N MET A 92 -11.60 3.57 11.34
CA MET A 92 -10.64 2.46 11.23
C MET A 92 -9.41 2.86 10.41
N PHE A 93 -9.61 3.61 9.33
CA PHE A 93 -8.49 4.14 8.55
C PHE A 93 -7.62 5.08 9.37
N ALA A 94 -8.22 5.97 10.17
CA ALA A 94 -7.48 6.83 11.09
C ALA A 94 -6.61 6.04 12.08
N LEU A 95 -7.09 4.90 12.60
CA LEU A 95 -6.31 4.04 13.48
C LEU A 95 -5.06 3.45 12.80
N ILE A 96 -5.13 3.13 11.50
CA ILE A 96 -3.97 2.69 10.71
C ILE A 96 -2.95 3.82 10.61
N VAL A 97 -3.41 5.04 10.30
CA VAL A 97 -2.54 6.21 10.20
C VAL A 97 -1.86 6.50 11.54
N GLU A 98 -2.62 6.57 12.62
CA GLU A 98 -2.11 6.84 13.98
C GLU A 98 -1.09 5.78 14.43
N GLU A 99 -1.32 4.50 14.13
CA GLU A 99 -0.39 3.42 14.44
C GLU A 99 0.93 3.55 13.66
N LEU A 100 0.85 3.87 12.36
CA LEU A 100 2.05 4.02 11.52
C LEU A 100 2.81 5.33 11.81
N GLU A 101 2.14 6.39 12.25
CA GLU A 101 2.80 7.61 12.73
C GLU A 101 3.62 7.35 14.00
N GLU A 102 3.08 6.56 14.93
CA GLU A 102 3.78 6.22 16.18
C GLU A 102 4.87 5.18 15.96
N ARG A 103 4.63 4.20 15.11
CA ARG A 103 5.52 3.05 14.84
C ARG A 103 5.60 2.74 13.34
N PRO A 104 6.40 3.48 12.57
CA PRO A 104 6.45 3.31 11.11
C PRO A 104 7.13 2.00 10.68
N ASN A 105 8.08 1.46 11.46
CA ASN A 105 8.89 0.32 11.06
C ASN A 105 8.21 -1.01 11.42
N GLN A 106 7.15 -1.35 10.69
CA GLN A 106 6.37 -2.57 10.88
C GLN A 106 5.55 -2.92 9.63
N ASP A 107 5.17 -4.18 9.50
CA ASP A 107 4.12 -4.63 8.58
C ASP A 107 2.77 -4.62 9.32
N LEU A 108 2.18 -3.43 9.45
CA LEU A 108 0.93 -3.27 10.22
C LEU A 108 -0.23 -4.08 9.63
N LEU A 109 -0.42 -4.04 8.31
CA LEU A 109 -1.57 -4.70 7.69
C LEU A 109 -1.39 -6.22 7.63
N GLY A 110 -0.17 -6.72 7.41
CA GLY A 110 0.12 -8.15 7.51
C GLY A 110 -0.07 -8.67 8.94
N GLU A 111 0.37 -7.93 9.96
CA GLU A 111 0.13 -8.29 11.37
C GLU A 111 -1.37 -8.30 11.72
N LEU A 112 -2.13 -7.30 11.30
CA LEU A 112 -3.58 -7.25 11.53
C LEU A 112 -4.29 -8.42 10.85
N TYR A 113 -3.89 -8.77 9.64
CA TYR A 113 -4.40 -9.93 8.91
C TYR A 113 -4.19 -11.22 9.72
N MET A 114 -2.97 -11.44 10.20
CA MET A 114 -2.63 -12.60 11.01
C MET A 114 -3.35 -12.62 12.36
N MET A 115 -3.49 -11.45 13.03
CA MET A 115 -4.22 -11.33 14.30
C MET A 115 -5.70 -11.67 14.16
N LEU A 116 -6.30 -11.39 13.01
CA LEU A 116 -7.70 -11.70 12.72
C LEU A 116 -7.92 -13.17 12.39
N GLN A 117 -6.85 -13.99 12.34
CA GLN A 117 -6.89 -15.38 11.93
C GLN A 117 -7.65 -15.57 10.62
N ILE A 118 -7.43 -14.64 9.69
CA ILE A 118 -8.02 -14.70 8.37
C ILE A 118 -7.29 -15.80 7.62
N SER A 119 -7.72 -17.05 7.84
CA SER A 119 -7.28 -18.17 7.03
C SER A 119 -8.06 -18.15 5.73
N ASN A 120 -7.38 -17.92 4.64
CA ASN A 120 -7.86 -18.38 3.37
C ASN A 120 -7.38 -19.84 3.23
N ASP A 121 -8.18 -20.79 3.74
CA ASP A 121 -7.85 -22.22 3.74
C ASP A 121 -7.48 -22.74 2.32
N ASN A 122 -7.85 -22.01 1.28
CA ASN A 122 -7.55 -22.32 -0.10
C ASN A 122 -6.26 -21.67 -0.63
N ALA A 123 -5.68 -20.66 0.03
CA ALA A 123 -4.53 -19.92 -0.47
C ALA A 123 -3.23 -20.18 0.30
N GLY A 124 -3.30 -20.73 1.54
CA GLY A 124 -2.11 -21.00 2.35
C GLY A 124 -1.20 -19.78 2.54
N GLN A 125 -1.76 -18.57 2.54
CA GLN A 125 -1.02 -17.32 2.62
C GLN A 125 -0.50 -17.09 4.03
N PHE A 126 0.82 -17.09 4.18
CA PHE A 126 1.51 -16.70 5.40
C PHE A 126 2.40 -15.50 5.09
N PHE A 127 2.20 -14.40 5.81
CA PHE A 127 3.08 -13.25 5.68
C PHE A 127 4.39 -13.50 6.44
N THR A 128 5.50 -13.14 5.81
CA THR A 128 6.82 -13.23 6.43
C THR A 128 6.90 -12.26 7.61
N PRO A 129 7.28 -12.72 8.80
CA PRO A 129 7.43 -11.81 9.95
C PRO A 129 8.37 -10.64 9.64
N TYR A 130 7.99 -9.43 10.05
CA TYR A 130 8.74 -8.21 9.71
C TYR A 130 10.23 -8.26 10.09
N VAL A 131 10.56 -8.87 11.23
CA VAL A 131 11.96 -9.07 11.67
C VAL A 131 12.77 -9.90 10.67
N VAL A 132 12.13 -10.88 10.01
CA VAL A 132 12.78 -11.68 8.96
C VAL A 132 13.00 -10.81 7.72
N CYS A 133 12.03 -9.98 7.34
CA CYS A 133 12.19 -9.02 6.25
C CYS A 133 13.32 -8.03 6.52
N GLU A 134 13.46 -7.53 7.76
CA GLU A 134 14.60 -6.67 8.16
C GLU A 134 15.95 -7.37 8.01
N MET A 135 16.03 -8.64 8.40
CA MET A 135 17.26 -9.41 8.22
C MET A 135 17.55 -9.61 6.72
N MET A 136 16.56 -9.98 5.94
CA MET A 136 16.70 -10.18 4.49
C MET A 136 17.16 -8.88 3.81
N SER A 137 16.51 -7.76 4.07
CA SER A 137 16.87 -6.46 3.48
C SER A 137 18.31 -6.05 3.78
N LYS A 138 18.80 -6.32 5.00
CA LYS A 138 20.20 -6.05 5.38
C LYS A 138 21.19 -6.93 4.64
N LEU A 139 20.81 -8.15 4.26
CA LEU A 139 21.68 -9.10 3.58
C LEU A 139 21.63 -8.97 2.05
N THR A 140 20.47 -8.66 1.48
CA THR A 140 20.26 -8.70 0.02
C THR A 140 20.43 -7.35 -0.65
N LEU A 141 20.15 -6.24 0.04
CA LEU A 141 20.24 -4.91 -0.55
C LEU A 141 21.73 -4.54 -0.78
N ASP A 142 22.16 -4.55 -2.04
CA ASP A 142 23.49 -4.06 -2.40
C ASP A 142 23.55 -2.53 -2.34
N ARG A 143 23.92 -2.02 -1.16
CA ARG A 143 24.00 -0.58 -0.88
C ARG A 143 25.00 0.14 -1.80
N LYS A 144 26.08 -0.55 -2.26
CA LYS A 144 27.09 0.06 -3.14
C LYS A 144 26.53 0.23 -4.55
N GLU A 145 25.87 -0.82 -5.07
CA GLU A 145 25.30 -0.77 -6.41
C GLU A 145 24.11 0.18 -6.48
N LEU A 146 23.24 0.17 -5.45
CA LEU A 146 22.15 1.14 -5.34
C LEU A 146 22.69 2.58 -5.34
N GLY A 147 23.73 2.86 -4.55
CA GLY A 147 24.37 4.18 -4.50
C GLY A 147 24.99 4.61 -5.82
N LYS A 148 25.69 3.71 -6.53
CA LYS A 148 26.24 3.98 -7.87
C LYS A 148 25.11 4.26 -8.89
N THR A 149 24.04 3.49 -8.82
CA THR A 149 22.89 3.66 -9.71
C THR A 149 22.22 5.01 -9.50
N VAL A 150 21.97 5.40 -8.25
CA VAL A 150 21.43 6.72 -7.91
C VAL A 150 22.40 7.83 -8.35
N HIS A 151 23.71 7.66 -8.15
CA HIS A 151 24.70 8.66 -8.59
C HIS A 151 24.71 8.83 -10.12
N ARG A 152 24.59 7.73 -10.87
CA ARG A 152 24.64 7.73 -12.34
C ARG A 152 23.36 8.19 -12.99
N LYS A 153 22.20 7.69 -12.50
CA LYS A 153 20.88 7.91 -13.12
C LYS A 153 20.02 8.95 -12.39
N GLY A 154 20.44 9.38 -11.18
CA GLY A 154 19.65 10.22 -10.28
C GLY A 154 18.61 9.45 -9.47
N TYR A 155 18.31 8.20 -9.82
CA TYR A 155 17.35 7.35 -9.11
C TYR A 155 17.65 5.86 -9.31
N ALA A 156 17.04 5.05 -8.45
CA ALA A 156 17.02 3.59 -8.55
C ALA A 156 15.64 3.04 -8.15
N ASN A 157 15.41 1.76 -8.38
CA ASN A 157 14.20 1.07 -7.93
C ASN A 157 14.53 -0.16 -7.11
N VAL A 158 13.59 -0.51 -6.26
CA VAL A 158 13.53 -1.76 -5.51
C VAL A 158 12.26 -2.48 -5.94
N TYR A 159 12.37 -3.77 -6.25
CA TYR A 159 11.26 -4.57 -6.76
C TYR A 159 11.07 -5.85 -5.96
N ASP A 160 9.82 -6.09 -5.55
CA ASP A 160 9.39 -7.35 -4.93
C ASP A 160 8.29 -7.99 -5.79
N CYS A 161 8.60 -9.16 -6.34
CA CYS A 161 7.73 -9.88 -7.27
C CYS A 161 6.61 -10.70 -6.61
N ALA A 162 6.56 -10.75 -5.28
CA ALA A 162 5.53 -11.44 -4.49
C ALA A 162 5.36 -10.69 -3.16
N CYS A 163 4.98 -9.40 -3.28
CA CYS A 163 5.14 -8.40 -2.22
C CYS A 163 4.24 -8.64 -0.99
N GLY A 164 3.20 -9.47 -1.09
CA GLY A 164 2.25 -9.66 0.00
C GLY A 164 1.71 -8.32 0.51
N ALA A 165 1.78 -8.08 1.81
CA ALA A 165 1.39 -6.80 2.41
C ALA A 165 2.46 -5.69 2.24
N GLY A 166 3.66 -5.99 1.72
CA GLY A 166 4.73 -5.03 1.48
C GLY A 166 5.82 -4.98 2.55
N ALA A 167 5.87 -5.95 3.45
CA ALA A 167 6.82 -5.99 4.56
C ALA A 167 8.29 -5.84 4.12
N THR A 168 8.70 -6.53 3.06
CA THR A 168 10.05 -6.47 2.48
C THR A 168 10.34 -5.06 1.95
N LEU A 169 9.42 -4.47 1.17
CA LEU A 169 9.59 -3.13 0.60
C LEU A 169 9.68 -2.05 1.68
N ILE A 170 8.88 -2.16 2.76
CA ILE A 170 8.96 -1.25 3.92
C ILE A 170 10.34 -1.38 4.58
N SER A 171 10.78 -2.60 4.83
CA SER A 171 12.09 -2.85 5.43
C SER A 171 13.25 -2.33 4.56
N GLU A 172 13.19 -2.52 3.24
CA GLU A 172 14.19 -2.00 2.30
C GLU A 172 14.17 -0.47 2.25
N SER A 173 12.98 0.16 2.41
CA SER A 173 12.89 1.62 2.49
C SER A 173 13.62 2.19 3.70
N GLU A 174 13.57 1.52 4.84
CA GLU A 174 14.34 1.91 6.04
C GLU A 174 15.85 1.76 5.81
N GLN A 175 16.30 0.71 5.09
CA GLN A 175 17.70 0.59 4.70
C GLN A 175 18.13 1.74 3.76
N CYS A 176 17.28 2.14 2.84
CA CYS A 176 17.51 3.30 1.96
C CYS A 176 17.61 4.60 2.77
N LYS A 177 16.72 4.81 3.73
CA LYS A 177 16.73 5.96 4.63
C LYS A 177 18.03 6.06 5.43
N GLU A 178 18.51 4.95 5.97
CA GLU A 178 19.80 4.89 6.67
C GLU A 178 20.99 5.18 5.74
N MET A 179 20.94 4.69 4.51
CA MET A 179 21.99 4.86 3.53
C MET A 179 22.08 6.31 3.02
N PHE A 180 20.94 6.93 2.74
CA PHE A 180 20.86 8.26 2.16
C PHE A 180 20.64 9.37 3.21
N LYS A 181 21.30 9.28 4.38
CA LYS A 181 21.15 10.26 5.49
C LYS A 181 21.30 11.73 5.09
N LYS A 182 22.04 12.02 4.01
CA LYS A 182 22.29 13.39 3.50
C LYS A 182 21.25 13.86 2.46
N TYR A 183 20.41 12.94 1.96
CA TYR A 183 19.46 13.20 0.89
C TYR A 183 18.11 12.62 1.27
N ASN A 184 17.02 13.21 0.78
CA ASN A 184 15.71 12.56 0.91
C ASN A 184 15.65 11.36 -0.05
N TYR A 185 15.80 10.13 0.48
CA TYR A 185 15.78 8.90 -0.31
C TYR A 185 14.48 8.73 -1.11
N GLN A 186 13.35 9.24 -0.61
CA GLN A 186 12.05 9.20 -1.29
C GLN A 186 12.06 9.93 -2.65
N ASN A 187 13.01 10.82 -2.86
CA ASN A 187 13.24 11.50 -4.13
C ASN A 187 14.20 10.72 -5.06
N HIS A 188 14.83 9.65 -4.59
CA HIS A 188 15.88 8.93 -5.32
C HIS A 188 15.62 7.44 -5.50
N VAL A 189 14.76 6.85 -4.66
CA VAL A 189 14.42 5.42 -4.75
C VAL A 189 12.90 5.30 -4.86
N TYR A 190 12.45 4.53 -5.86
CA TYR A 190 11.05 4.16 -5.95
C TYR A 190 10.88 2.65 -5.77
N PHE A 191 9.71 2.27 -5.28
CA PHE A 191 9.41 0.92 -4.86
C PHE A 191 8.32 0.32 -5.73
N VAL A 192 8.53 -0.91 -6.17
CA VAL A 192 7.59 -1.63 -7.02
C VAL A 192 7.24 -2.95 -6.35
N GLY A 193 5.97 -3.13 -6.05
CA GLY A 193 5.43 -4.41 -5.61
C GLY A 193 4.63 -5.08 -6.72
N GLN A 194 4.61 -6.41 -6.74
CA GLN A 194 3.71 -7.18 -7.58
C GLN A 194 3.16 -8.36 -6.79
N ASP A 195 1.86 -8.60 -6.91
CA ASP A 195 1.22 -9.76 -6.31
C ASP A 195 0.04 -10.23 -7.17
N ILE A 196 -0.27 -11.51 -7.07
CA ILE A 196 -1.42 -12.13 -7.77
C ILE A 196 -2.73 -11.93 -6.99
N ASP A 197 -2.65 -11.71 -5.68
CA ASP A 197 -3.81 -11.47 -4.82
C ASP A 197 -4.08 -9.97 -4.72
N ILE A 198 -5.26 -9.55 -5.16
CA ILE A 198 -5.68 -8.14 -5.12
C ILE A 198 -5.73 -7.58 -3.68
N THR A 199 -6.02 -8.40 -2.67
CA THR A 199 -6.01 -7.95 -1.27
C THR A 199 -4.60 -7.65 -0.80
N CYS A 200 -3.61 -8.47 -1.19
CA CYS A 200 -2.19 -8.22 -0.97
C CYS A 200 -1.75 -6.92 -1.66
N VAL A 201 -2.10 -6.76 -2.93
CA VAL A 201 -1.82 -5.53 -3.70
C VAL A 201 -2.37 -4.29 -2.97
N HIS A 202 -3.62 -4.35 -2.51
CA HIS A 202 -4.23 -3.24 -1.77
C HIS A 202 -3.52 -2.95 -0.44
N MET A 203 -3.17 -4.00 0.34
CA MET A 203 -2.42 -3.83 1.60
C MET A 203 -1.05 -3.20 1.36
N CYS A 204 -0.29 -3.74 0.42
CA CYS A 204 1.01 -3.20 0.04
C CYS A 204 0.89 -1.74 -0.41
N TYR A 205 -0.05 -1.44 -1.31
CA TYR A 205 -0.30 -0.09 -1.81
C TYR A 205 -0.61 0.92 -0.69
N ILE A 206 -1.50 0.55 0.25
CA ILE A 206 -1.84 1.41 1.39
C ILE A 206 -0.59 1.68 2.23
N GLN A 207 0.16 0.65 2.58
CA GLN A 207 1.35 0.80 3.42
C GLN A 207 2.42 1.64 2.74
N LEU A 208 2.77 1.39 1.46
CA LEU A 208 3.72 2.21 0.72
C LEU A 208 3.26 3.67 0.62
N SER A 209 1.97 3.90 0.41
CA SER A 209 1.39 5.25 0.33
C SER A 209 1.51 6.01 1.64
N LEU A 210 1.18 5.37 2.78
CA LEU A 210 1.26 5.98 4.11
C LEU A 210 2.70 6.19 4.59
N HIS A 211 3.66 5.38 4.11
CA HIS A 211 5.09 5.63 4.34
C HIS A 211 5.67 6.74 3.43
N GLY A 212 4.85 7.32 2.55
CA GLY A 212 5.30 8.35 1.62
C GLY A 212 6.33 7.83 0.60
N LEU A 213 6.27 6.55 0.23
CA LEU A 213 7.17 5.96 -0.74
C LEU A 213 6.68 6.22 -2.16
N ALA A 214 7.58 6.67 -3.02
CA ALA A 214 7.28 6.77 -4.44
C ALA A 214 7.28 5.38 -5.08
N GLY A 215 6.32 5.10 -5.94
CA GLY A 215 6.26 3.82 -6.64
C GLY A 215 4.85 3.38 -6.99
N TYR A 216 4.71 2.09 -7.20
CA TYR A 216 3.44 1.49 -7.56
C TYR A 216 3.39 0.00 -7.21
N VAL A 217 2.17 -0.53 -7.11
CA VAL A 217 1.94 -1.96 -6.91
C VAL A 217 1.09 -2.50 -8.06
N ILE A 218 1.47 -3.68 -8.57
CA ILE A 218 0.87 -4.31 -9.76
C ILE A 218 0.07 -5.53 -9.34
N HIS A 219 -1.17 -5.62 -9.81
CA HIS A 219 -2.00 -6.81 -9.69
C HIS A 219 -1.78 -7.69 -10.93
N ASP A 220 -0.80 -8.58 -10.92
CA ASP A 220 -0.53 -9.51 -12.00
C ASP A 220 0.34 -10.68 -11.52
N ASN A 221 0.40 -11.74 -12.34
CA ASN A 221 1.24 -12.91 -12.07
C ASN A 221 2.70 -12.64 -12.49
N SER A 222 3.60 -12.52 -11.53
CA SER A 222 5.02 -12.25 -11.75
C SER A 222 5.77 -13.38 -12.45
N LEU A 223 5.28 -14.62 -12.39
CA LEU A 223 5.87 -15.75 -13.13
C LEU A 223 5.62 -15.66 -14.63
N ILE A 224 4.55 -14.97 -15.04
CA ILE A 224 4.19 -14.78 -16.45
C ILE A 224 4.76 -13.45 -16.96
N LYS A 225 4.75 -12.41 -16.11
CA LYS A 225 5.23 -11.06 -16.40
C LYS A 225 6.20 -10.61 -15.32
N PRO A 226 7.46 -11.10 -15.35
CA PRO A 226 8.44 -10.88 -14.28
C PRO A 226 9.01 -9.46 -14.20
N GLU A 227 8.88 -8.69 -15.26
CA GLU A 227 9.34 -7.29 -15.27
C GLU A 227 8.15 -6.35 -15.43
N PRO A 228 7.96 -5.44 -14.49
CA PRO A 228 6.96 -4.41 -14.64
C PRO A 228 7.46 -3.36 -15.64
N LYS A 229 7.34 -3.61 -16.91
CA LYS A 229 7.22 -2.49 -17.83
C LYS A 229 5.97 -1.76 -17.40
N LEU A 230 6.06 -0.42 -17.24
CA LEU A 230 4.85 0.39 -16.99
C LEU A 230 3.81 -0.08 -17.99
N PRO A 231 2.74 -0.71 -17.53
CA PRO A 231 1.96 -1.57 -18.37
C PRO A 231 1.17 -0.78 -19.37
N GLU A 232 0.94 -1.43 -20.47
CA GLU A 232 -0.13 -1.10 -21.40
C GLU A 232 -1.49 -1.08 -20.67
N ASP A 233 -1.62 -1.85 -19.58
CA ASP A 233 -2.83 -1.96 -18.76
C ASP A 233 -2.69 -1.22 -17.43
N ILE A 234 -3.01 0.07 -17.46
CA ILE A 234 -2.94 0.97 -16.31
C ILE A 234 -3.95 0.59 -15.19
N GLU A 235 -4.98 -0.20 -15.50
CA GLU A 235 -5.98 -0.64 -14.51
C GLU A 235 -5.38 -1.53 -13.43
N LYS A 236 -4.35 -2.32 -13.79
CA LYS A 236 -3.65 -3.22 -12.87
C LYS A 236 -2.69 -2.52 -11.93
N ILE A 237 -2.46 -1.21 -12.11
CA ILE A 237 -1.43 -0.48 -11.38
C ILE A 237 -2.04 0.43 -10.34
N TRP A 238 -1.47 0.36 -9.14
CA TRP A 238 -1.81 1.18 -7.98
C TRP A 238 -0.64 2.12 -7.68
N PHE A 239 -0.69 3.33 -8.26
CA PHE A 239 0.35 4.34 -8.07
C PHE A 239 0.21 5.02 -6.71
N THR A 240 1.32 5.09 -5.96
CA THR A 240 1.35 5.84 -4.69
C THR A 240 1.22 7.35 -4.93
N PRO A 241 0.71 8.14 -3.96
CA PRO A 241 0.62 9.60 -4.10
C PRO A 241 1.96 10.25 -4.45
N MET A 242 3.05 9.77 -3.83
CA MET A 242 4.41 10.29 -4.05
C MET A 242 4.89 10.14 -5.49
N TRP A 243 4.40 9.14 -6.24
CA TRP A 243 4.72 8.92 -7.65
C TRP A 243 4.36 10.10 -8.55
N PHE A 244 3.34 10.88 -8.20
CA PHE A 244 2.84 12.01 -8.98
C PHE A 244 3.46 13.36 -8.58
N THR A 245 4.41 13.37 -7.65
CA THR A 245 5.12 14.61 -7.28
C THR A 245 5.98 15.13 -8.42
N ASP A 246 6.29 16.42 -8.40
CA ASP A 246 7.07 17.08 -9.45
C ASP A 246 8.43 16.42 -9.67
N VAL A 247 9.11 16.01 -8.59
CA VAL A 247 10.41 15.33 -8.66
C VAL A 247 10.32 14.07 -9.52
N TRP A 248 9.34 13.20 -9.28
CA TRP A 248 9.18 11.96 -10.02
C TRP A 248 8.63 12.18 -11.42
N THR A 249 7.79 13.20 -11.62
CA THR A 249 7.30 13.60 -12.94
C THR A 249 8.45 14.09 -13.81
N MET A 250 9.32 14.95 -13.29
CA MET A 250 10.51 15.43 -14.00
C MET A 250 11.49 14.30 -14.32
N ARG A 251 11.74 13.38 -13.38
CA ARG A 251 12.61 12.21 -13.61
C ARG A 251 12.12 11.33 -14.76
N ARG A 252 10.82 11.03 -14.78
CA ARG A 252 10.21 10.26 -15.88
C ARG A 252 10.32 10.98 -17.23
N PHE A 253 10.10 12.28 -17.24
CA PHE A 253 10.23 13.10 -18.45
C PHE A 253 11.65 13.06 -19.03
N PHE A 254 12.67 13.30 -18.21
CA PHE A 254 14.06 13.27 -18.69
C PHE A 254 14.49 11.86 -19.10
N HIS A 255 14.08 10.82 -18.38
CA HIS A 255 14.41 9.46 -18.76
C HIS A 255 13.76 9.03 -20.08
N SER A 256 12.54 9.46 -20.39
CA SER A 256 11.90 9.19 -21.68
C SER A 256 12.64 9.87 -22.85
N GLN A 257 13.25 11.02 -22.61
CA GLN A 257 14.07 11.72 -23.61
C GLN A 257 15.41 11.02 -23.87
N ASP A 258 16.06 10.47 -22.82
CA ASP A 258 17.30 9.70 -22.98
C ASP A 258 17.09 8.40 -23.78
N VAL A 259 15.89 7.82 -23.73
CA VAL A 259 15.52 6.62 -24.51
C VAL A 259 15.20 6.95 -25.96
N LEU A 260 14.69 8.15 -26.24
CA LEU A 260 14.37 8.62 -27.60
C LEU A 260 15.58 9.23 -28.32
N GLY A 261 16.64 9.56 -27.58
CA GLY A 261 17.90 10.11 -28.11
C GLY A 261 18.97 9.07 -28.42
N ARG A 262 18.64 7.79 -28.39
CA ARG A 262 19.44 6.65 -28.85
C ARG A 262 18.74 5.96 -30.01
#